data_b6f03c3dd43b814a963220cfb28859ad
#
_entry.id   b6f03c3dd43b814a963220cfb28859ad
#
_cell.length_a   1.000
_cell.length_b   1.000
_cell.length_c   1.000
_cell.angle_alpha   90.00
_cell.angle_beta   90.00
_cell.angle_gamma   90.00
#
_symmetry.space_group_name_H-M   'P 1'
#
loop_
_entity.id
_entity.type
_entity.pdbx_description
1 polymer ?
#
loop_
_entity_poly.entity_id
_entity_poly.type
_entity_poly.pdbx_seq_one_letter_code
_entity_poly.pdbx_strand_id
1 'polypeptide(L)'
;MRQDTLEGRAKTKNGVIRLCFSVLCILLEAAFIIIVITRLNEYAEIVNLLTRVFAGILVLALYASDQTSSMKMPWIILILVFPIMGVALYLLIGLNGGTRKMRERYADIDRKLLPLLPDNREKLENIKNKIPKAGNISEYIWKNAGYPVYQNTDIVYYDEAVKGLEAQLSALSKAEKFIFMEYHAIEDAEAWKKIQKVLEERVQAGVEVRVFYDDMGSIGFINTDFVKKMEQIGIHCRVFNQFMPGLNVFLNNRDHRKITVIDGKVAFTGGYNLANEYFNYTNPYGQWKDTGIRLEGDAVQSLTATFLEMWNAANDRNNNEDFSKYFIRSEYKAAQNGFVQPYADSPMDDEQVGEEVYISMVNKAEKYCWFITPYLIITDEMTHALCLAAKRGIDVRIITPGIPDKKMIYSVTRSFYHGLVKNGVRIYEWTPGFCHAKMSVADDCMATCGTINLDYRSLYHHFENGCFMADSPAVLSIRNDLEETMKECREVTEQYRTGRSAYLRLGQLFMRLFAGLL
;
A
#
# COMPACT_ATOMS: atom_id res chain seq x y z
N MET A 1 -12.24 12.67 -20.95
CA MET A 1 -11.67 14.02 -21.19
C MET A 1 -11.66 14.76 -19.88
N ARG A 2 -10.48 15.05 -19.27
CA ARG A 2 -10.40 16.02 -18.17
C ARG A 2 -11.08 17.29 -18.67
N GLN A 3 -12.09 17.78 -17.98
CA GLN A 3 -12.67 19.08 -18.31
C GLN A 3 -11.55 20.11 -18.23
N ASP A 4 -11.21 20.70 -19.35
CA ASP A 4 -10.19 21.73 -19.53
C ASP A 4 -10.69 23.06 -18.93
N THR A 5 -10.96 23.08 -17.64
CA THR A 5 -11.21 24.33 -16.93
C THR A 5 -9.88 25.05 -16.70
N LEU A 6 -9.88 26.38 -16.79
CA LEU A 6 -8.69 27.20 -16.50
C LEU A 6 -8.10 26.88 -15.13
N GLU A 7 -8.95 26.55 -14.17
CA GLU A 7 -8.58 26.18 -12.81
C GLU A 7 -7.94 24.78 -12.74
N GLY A 8 -8.45 23.79 -13.47
CA GLY A 8 -7.86 22.45 -13.58
C GLY A 8 -6.48 22.49 -14.24
N ARG A 9 -6.30 23.33 -15.29
CA ARG A 9 -4.99 23.56 -15.92
C ARG A 9 -3.99 24.21 -14.96
N ALA A 10 -4.43 25.17 -14.12
CA ALA A 10 -3.59 25.82 -13.13
C ALA A 10 -3.14 24.85 -12.02
N LYS A 11 -4.03 23.98 -11.54
CA LYS A 11 -3.73 22.95 -10.53
C LYS A 11 -2.66 21.98 -11.03
N THR A 12 -2.88 21.39 -12.20
CA THR A 12 -1.93 20.46 -12.83
C THR A 12 -0.58 21.14 -13.08
N LYS A 13 -0.59 22.41 -13.55
CA LYS A 13 0.63 23.18 -13.81
C LYS A 13 1.45 23.42 -12.53
N ASN A 14 0.83 23.74 -11.42
CA ASN A 14 1.52 24.00 -10.15
C ASN A 14 2.13 22.70 -9.57
N GLY A 15 1.40 21.59 -9.61
CA GLY A 15 1.92 20.28 -9.19
C GLY A 15 3.10 19.81 -10.06
N VAL A 16 2.96 19.94 -11.39
CA VAL A 16 4.02 19.60 -12.34
C VAL A 16 5.25 20.51 -12.16
N ILE A 17 5.06 21.81 -11.94
CA ILE A 17 6.19 22.74 -11.68
C ILE A 17 6.94 22.35 -10.41
N ARG A 18 6.24 22.04 -9.31
CA ARG A 18 6.87 21.56 -8.06
C ARG A 18 7.67 20.28 -8.32
N LEU A 19 7.10 19.31 -9.02
CA LEU A 19 7.76 18.06 -9.36
C LEU A 19 9.01 18.30 -10.23
N CYS A 20 8.89 19.08 -11.30
CA CYS A 20 10.01 19.42 -12.17
C CYS A 20 11.13 20.15 -11.41
N PHE A 21 10.78 21.10 -10.55
CA PHE A 21 11.76 21.83 -9.73
C PHE A 21 12.49 20.90 -8.77
N SER A 22 11.76 19.99 -8.12
CA SER A 22 12.36 19.01 -7.20
C SER A 22 13.28 18.02 -7.92
N VAL A 23 12.85 17.52 -9.09
CA VAL A 23 13.69 16.66 -9.94
C VAL A 23 14.94 17.40 -10.37
N LEU A 24 14.82 18.68 -10.78
CA LEU A 24 15.99 19.50 -11.15
C LEU A 24 16.95 19.66 -9.97
N CYS A 25 16.46 19.94 -8.77
CA CYS A 25 17.29 20.05 -7.56
C CYS A 25 18.04 18.74 -7.28
N ILE A 26 17.35 17.60 -7.35
CA ILE A 26 17.97 16.28 -7.16
C ILE A 26 19.04 16.02 -8.22
N LEU A 27 18.79 16.35 -9.49
CA LEU A 27 19.77 16.20 -10.55
C LEU A 27 20.98 17.10 -10.35
N LEU A 28 20.79 18.35 -9.90
CA LEU A 28 21.89 19.28 -9.59
C LEU A 28 22.70 18.79 -8.39
N GLU A 29 22.07 18.27 -7.34
CA GLU A 29 22.76 17.66 -6.19
C GLU A 29 23.56 16.42 -6.63
N ALA A 30 22.97 15.54 -7.44
CA ALA A 30 23.66 14.38 -7.98
C ALA A 30 24.84 14.78 -8.86
N ALA A 31 24.69 15.76 -9.75
CA ALA A 31 25.76 16.29 -10.58
C ALA A 31 26.88 16.91 -9.72
N PHE A 32 26.54 17.69 -8.69
CA PHE A 32 27.52 18.25 -7.75
C PHE A 32 28.31 17.14 -7.04
N ILE A 33 27.61 16.10 -6.53
CA ILE A 33 28.25 14.94 -5.90
C ILE A 33 29.20 14.24 -6.86
N ILE A 34 28.78 14.01 -8.11
CA ILE A 34 29.64 13.38 -9.15
C ILE A 34 30.86 14.21 -9.42
N ILE A 35 30.72 15.54 -9.57
CA ILE A 35 31.85 16.47 -9.81
C ILE A 35 32.82 16.44 -8.63
N VAL A 36 32.31 16.53 -7.39
CA VAL A 36 33.15 16.49 -6.19
C VAL A 36 33.92 15.16 -6.10
N ILE A 37 33.23 14.04 -6.32
CA ILE A 37 33.82 12.70 -6.26
C ILE A 37 34.86 12.50 -7.34
N THR A 38 34.63 12.94 -8.59
CA THR A 38 35.57 12.81 -9.68
C THR A 38 36.83 13.66 -9.44
N ARG A 39 36.68 14.89 -8.94
CA ARG A 39 37.79 15.75 -8.58
C ARG A 39 38.60 15.20 -7.42
N LEU A 40 37.99 14.65 -6.38
CA LEU A 40 38.69 13.97 -5.28
C LEU A 40 39.43 12.73 -5.77
N ASN A 41 38.91 12.02 -6.77
CA ASN A 41 39.56 10.84 -7.32
C ASN A 41 40.86 11.16 -8.08
N GLU A 42 40.98 12.38 -8.61
CA GLU A 42 42.22 12.87 -9.27
C GLU A 42 43.38 13.19 -8.29
N TYR A 43 43.08 13.40 -6.98
CA TYR A 43 44.00 14.02 -6.05
C TYR A 43 44.63 13.11 -4.97
N ALA A 44 44.22 11.85 -4.79
CA ALA A 44 44.84 11.05 -3.73
C ALA A 44 44.65 9.52 -3.85
N GLU A 45 45.70 8.80 -4.15
CA GLU A 45 45.77 7.33 -4.04
C GLU A 45 45.37 6.83 -2.63
N ILE A 46 45.74 7.58 -1.59
CA ILE A 46 45.40 7.27 -0.19
C ILE A 46 43.88 7.36 0.04
N VAL A 47 43.22 8.42 -0.46
CA VAL A 47 41.76 8.58 -0.35
C VAL A 47 41.03 7.45 -1.08
N ASN A 48 41.54 7.08 -2.25
CA ASN A 48 40.99 5.98 -3.03
C ASN A 48 41.14 4.62 -2.30
N LEU A 49 42.30 4.36 -1.70
CA LEU A 49 42.55 3.16 -0.91
C LEU A 49 41.64 3.11 0.33
N LEU A 50 41.55 4.19 1.09
CA LEU A 50 40.69 4.29 2.28
C LEU A 50 39.22 4.11 1.91
N THR A 51 38.77 4.70 0.80
CA THR A 51 37.38 4.55 0.32
C THR A 51 37.10 3.11 -0.08
N ARG A 52 38.04 2.41 -0.74
CA ARG A 52 37.86 0.97 -1.08
C ARG A 52 37.78 0.09 0.16
N VAL A 53 38.63 0.34 1.16
CA VAL A 53 38.59 -0.39 2.44
C VAL A 53 37.23 -0.15 3.13
N PHE A 54 36.80 1.12 3.21
CA PHE A 54 35.51 1.48 3.78
C PHE A 54 34.35 0.88 2.99
N ALA A 55 34.41 0.90 1.66
CA ALA A 55 33.43 0.24 0.79
C ALA A 55 33.32 -1.26 1.08
N GLY A 56 34.46 -1.95 1.26
CA GLY A 56 34.48 -3.36 1.65
C GLY A 56 33.81 -3.61 2.99
N ILE A 57 34.10 -2.80 4.01
CA ILE A 57 33.47 -2.88 5.32
C ILE A 57 31.93 -2.64 5.20
N LEU A 58 31.53 -1.64 4.44
CA LEU A 58 30.15 -1.29 4.22
C LEU A 58 29.37 -2.40 3.49
N VAL A 59 29.99 -3.04 2.48
CA VAL A 59 29.42 -4.20 1.79
C VAL A 59 29.23 -5.38 2.75
N LEU A 60 30.21 -5.64 3.63
CA LEU A 60 30.07 -6.69 4.65
C LEU A 60 28.96 -6.35 5.65
N ALA A 61 28.82 -5.10 6.05
CA ALA A 61 27.74 -4.66 6.94
C ALA A 61 26.36 -4.80 6.27
N LEU A 62 26.25 -4.42 4.98
CA LEU A 62 25.04 -4.63 4.17
C LEU A 62 24.71 -6.12 4.01
N TYR A 63 25.71 -6.94 3.74
CA TYR A 63 25.52 -8.39 3.63
C TYR A 63 24.99 -9.00 4.94
N ALA A 64 25.52 -8.54 6.07
CA ALA A 64 25.13 -9.02 7.40
C ALA A 64 23.80 -8.45 7.92
N SER A 65 23.21 -7.44 7.25
CA SER A 65 21.90 -6.88 7.67
C SER A 65 20.74 -7.84 7.39
N ASP A 66 19.65 -7.71 8.12
CA ASP A 66 18.45 -8.56 8.00
C ASP A 66 17.54 -8.19 6.82
N GLN A 67 17.91 -7.17 6.02
CA GLN A 67 17.16 -6.78 4.83
C GLN A 67 17.13 -7.89 3.78
N THR A 68 16.07 -7.94 2.94
CA THR A 68 15.97 -8.89 1.83
C THR A 68 17.08 -8.69 0.80
N SER A 69 17.48 -9.78 0.13
CA SER A 69 18.56 -9.75 -0.87
C SER A 69 18.30 -8.73 -1.99
N SER A 70 17.06 -8.59 -2.41
CA SER A 70 16.65 -7.65 -3.46
C SER A 70 16.82 -6.18 -3.05
N MET A 71 16.78 -5.86 -1.78
CA MET A 71 17.03 -4.51 -1.25
C MET A 71 18.51 -4.21 -1.11
N LYS A 72 19.32 -5.21 -0.71
CA LYS A 72 20.77 -5.06 -0.52
C LYS A 72 21.55 -5.04 -1.84
N MET A 73 21.16 -5.90 -2.78
CA MET A 73 21.93 -6.17 -4.00
C MET A 73 22.22 -4.93 -4.84
N PRO A 74 21.25 -4.02 -5.11
CA PRO A 74 21.54 -2.79 -5.85
C PRO A 74 22.63 -1.93 -5.19
N TRP A 75 22.59 -1.79 -3.86
CA TRP A 75 23.58 -1.05 -3.11
C TRP A 75 24.96 -1.72 -3.13
N ILE A 76 25.02 -3.03 -2.93
CA ILE A 76 26.26 -3.81 -2.99
C ILE A 76 26.91 -3.66 -4.36
N ILE A 77 26.13 -3.82 -5.45
CA ILE A 77 26.64 -3.67 -6.82
C ILE A 77 27.14 -2.24 -7.05
N LEU A 78 26.35 -1.23 -6.66
CA LEU A 78 26.72 0.18 -6.83
C LEU A 78 28.04 0.52 -6.10
N ILE A 79 28.19 0.06 -4.86
CA ILE A 79 29.38 0.30 -4.03
C ILE A 79 30.59 -0.44 -4.59
N LEU A 80 30.45 -1.67 -5.09
CA LEU A 80 31.56 -2.43 -5.66
C LEU A 80 32.02 -1.89 -7.02
N VAL A 81 31.06 -1.48 -7.88
CA VAL A 81 31.39 -0.96 -9.23
C VAL A 81 31.91 0.48 -9.17
N PHE A 82 31.34 1.30 -8.30
CA PHE A 82 31.68 2.72 -8.13
C PHE A 82 31.94 3.06 -6.65
N PRO A 83 33.08 2.64 -6.05
CA PRO A 83 33.25 2.72 -4.60
C PRO A 83 33.00 4.11 -4.00
N ILE A 84 33.58 5.15 -4.58
CA ILE A 84 33.44 6.52 -4.08
C ILE A 84 31.97 7.00 -4.20
N MET A 85 31.40 6.88 -5.39
CA MET A 85 30.04 7.32 -5.66
C MET A 85 29.01 6.45 -4.89
N GLY A 86 29.19 5.12 -4.90
CA GLY A 86 28.30 4.19 -4.24
C GLY A 86 28.28 4.38 -2.72
N VAL A 87 29.44 4.57 -2.09
CA VAL A 87 29.53 4.90 -0.66
C VAL A 87 28.86 6.23 -0.38
N ALA A 88 29.16 7.29 -1.15
CA ALA A 88 28.56 8.61 -0.94
C ALA A 88 27.03 8.57 -1.08
N LEU A 89 26.51 7.92 -2.13
CA LEU A 89 25.06 7.77 -2.33
C LEU A 89 24.44 6.92 -1.22
N TYR A 90 25.08 5.85 -0.79
CA TYR A 90 24.56 5.03 0.32
C TYR A 90 24.51 5.82 1.63
N LEU A 91 25.56 6.59 1.96
CA LEU A 91 25.56 7.43 3.16
C LEU A 91 24.50 8.55 3.10
N LEU A 92 24.23 9.09 1.91
CA LEU A 92 23.25 10.16 1.72
C LEU A 92 21.82 9.64 1.62
N ILE A 93 21.62 8.49 0.98
CA ILE A 93 20.31 7.97 0.63
C ILE A 93 19.99 6.67 1.36
N GLY A 94 20.94 5.77 1.53
CA GLY A 94 20.76 4.44 2.11
C GLY A 94 20.66 4.43 3.63
N LEU A 95 21.26 5.41 4.31
CA LEU A 95 21.16 5.53 5.76
C LEU A 95 19.88 6.26 6.16
N ASN A 96 18.94 5.52 6.74
CA ASN A 96 17.61 5.98 7.12
C ASN A 96 17.56 6.90 8.36
N GLY A 97 18.43 7.90 8.46
CA GLY A 97 18.41 8.84 9.59
C GLY A 97 17.12 9.65 9.75
N GLY A 98 16.45 9.97 8.62
CA GLY A 98 15.18 10.69 8.61
C GLY A 98 13.98 9.85 9.08
N THR A 99 14.07 8.52 8.96
CA THR A 99 13.01 7.59 9.39
C THR A 99 13.04 7.34 10.90
N ARG A 100 14.18 7.52 11.57
CA ARG A 100 14.30 7.23 13.01
C ARG A 100 13.30 8.00 13.87
N LYS A 101 13.16 9.32 13.64
CA LYS A 101 12.19 10.15 14.39
C LYS A 101 10.74 9.71 14.13
N MET A 102 10.44 9.34 12.90
CA MET A 102 9.10 8.83 12.55
C MET A 102 8.87 7.47 13.22
N ARG A 103 9.85 6.56 13.20
CA ARG A 103 9.81 5.27 13.88
C ARG A 103 9.56 5.43 15.40
N GLU A 104 10.30 6.30 16.06
CA GLU A 104 10.12 6.59 17.49
C GLU A 104 8.72 7.12 17.79
N ARG A 105 8.20 8.06 16.98
CA ARG A 105 6.85 8.61 17.14
C ARG A 105 5.77 7.56 16.88
N TYR A 106 5.92 6.78 15.82
CA TYR A 106 4.99 5.72 15.48
C TYR A 106 4.88 4.71 16.61
N ALA A 107 6.01 4.21 17.10
CA ALA A 107 6.06 3.28 18.24
C ALA A 107 5.50 3.88 19.53
N ASP A 108 5.64 5.20 19.76
CA ASP A 108 5.05 5.89 20.92
C ASP A 108 3.52 5.94 20.85
N ILE A 109 2.98 6.14 19.64
CA ILE A 109 1.54 6.18 19.43
C ILE A 109 0.95 4.76 19.51
N ASP A 110 1.60 3.75 18.93
CA ASP A 110 1.16 2.35 19.01
C ASP A 110 1.05 1.87 20.46
N ARG A 111 2.01 2.23 21.30
CA ARG A 111 1.95 1.91 22.73
C ARG A 111 0.74 2.51 23.45
N LYS A 112 0.13 3.56 22.89
CA LYS A 112 -1.08 4.19 23.45
C LYS A 112 -2.36 3.65 22.82
N LEU A 113 -2.34 3.31 21.53
CA LEU A 113 -3.52 2.95 20.76
C LEU A 113 -3.82 1.45 20.79
N LEU A 114 -2.80 0.60 20.57
CA LEU A 114 -3.02 -0.86 20.52
C LEU A 114 -3.61 -1.43 21.82
N PRO A 115 -3.25 -0.96 23.03
CA PRO A 115 -3.91 -1.41 24.26
C PRO A 115 -5.38 -1.02 24.41
N LEU A 116 -5.90 -0.10 23.57
CA LEU A 116 -7.32 0.25 23.54
C LEU A 116 -8.16 -0.75 22.73
N LEU A 117 -7.50 -1.54 21.90
CA LEU A 117 -8.16 -2.63 21.15
C LEU A 117 -8.56 -3.75 22.12
N PRO A 118 -9.67 -4.48 21.83
CA PRO A 118 -10.17 -5.51 22.73
C PRO A 118 -9.25 -6.73 22.78
N ASP A 119 -9.15 -7.35 23.95
CA ASP A 119 -8.52 -8.68 24.10
C ASP A 119 -9.48 -9.77 23.58
N ASN A 120 -9.30 -10.15 22.35
CA ASN A 120 -10.15 -11.12 21.64
C ASN A 120 -9.54 -12.53 21.62
N ARG A 121 -8.86 -12.99 22.66
CA ARG A 121 -8.28 -14.36 22.75
C ARG A 121 -9.33 -15.45 22.50
N GLU A 122 -10.53 -15.29 23.04
CA GLU A 122 -11.62 -16.22 22.81
C GLU A 122 -11.95 -16.33 21.30
N LYS A 123 -11.97 -15.21 20.57
CA LYS A 123 -12.25 -15.19 19.13
C LYS A 123 -11.10 -15.83 18.34
N LEU A 124 -9.85 -15.64 18.80
CA LEU A 124 -8.69 -16.32 18.23
C LEU A 124 -8.77 -17.84 18.42
N GLU A 125 -9.13 -18.31 19.58
CA GLU A 125 -9.31 -19.75 19.79
C GLU A 125 -10.48 -20.31 18.98
N ASN A 126 -11.56 -19.54 18.82
CA ASN A 126 -12.70 -19.93 17.98
C ASN A 126 -12.28 -20.14 16.51
N ILE A 127 -11.52 -19.21 15.92
CA ILE A 127 -11.04 -19.37 14.53
C ILE A 127 -10.03 -20.51 14.41
N LYS A 128 -9.13 -20.71 15.40
CA LYS A 128 -8.20 -21.84 15.42
C LYS A 128 -8.91 -23.19 15.43
N ASN A 129 -9.98 -23.31 16.21
CA ASN A 129 -10.77 -24.52 16.29
C ASN A 129 -11.60 -24.77 15.03
N LYS A 130 -12.15 -23.72 14.42
CA LYS A 130 -13.03 -23.82 13.25
C LYS A 130 -12.25 -23.97 11.94
N ILE A 131 -11.21 -23.18 11.75
CA ILE A 131 -10.36 -23.15 10.55
C ILE A 131 -8.90 -23.00 10.98
N PRO A 132 -8.22 -24.10 11.37
CA PRO A 132 -6.86 -24.03 11.93
C PRO A 132 -5.87 -23.24 11.07
N LYS A 133 -5.97 -23.37 9.73
CA LYS A 133 -5.10 -22.64 8.80
C LYS A 133 -5.31 -21.13 8.84
N ALA A 134 -6.55 -20.66 8.95
CA ALA A 134 -6.87 -19.24 9.11
C ALA A 134 -6.53 -18.74 10.52
N GLY A 135 -6.77 -19.56 11.55
CA GLY A 135 -6.41 -19.26 12.93
C GLY A 135 -4.92 -19.05 13.14
N ASN A 136 -4.09 -19.79 12.44
CA ASN A 136 -2.63 -19.61 12.46
C ASN A 136 -2.19 -18.26 11.87
N ILE A 137 -2.82 -17.83 10.78
CA ILE A 137 -2.58 -16.51 10.18
C ILE A 137 -3.08 -15.39 11.11
N SER A 138 -4.28 -15.56 11.68
CA SER A 138 -4.82 -14.60 12.65
C SER A 138 -3.95 -14.44 13.90
N GLU A 139 -3.38 -15.53 14.38
CA GLU A 139 -2.44 -15.50 15.52
C GLU A 139 -1.16 -14.72 15.17
N TYR A 140 -0.63 -14.95 13.97
CA TYR A 140 0.52 -14.20 13.48
C TYR A 140 0.23 -12.69 13.43
N ILE A 141 -0.87 -12.26 12.80
CA ILE A 141 -1.26 -10.84 12.71
C ILE A 141 -1.37 -10.24 14.12
N TRP A 142 -2.04 -10.95 15.04
CA TRP A 142 -2.20 -10.41 16.39
C TRP A 142 -0.89 -10.28 17.15
N LYS A 143 -0.02 -11.29 17.09
CA LYS A 143 1.24 -11.30 17.84
C LYS A 143 2.26 -10.29 17.32
N ASN A 144 2.31 -10.09 16.00
CA ASN A 144 3.36 -9.30 15.36
C ASN A 144 2.89 -7.89 14.98
N ALA A 145 1.59 -7.70 14.64
CA ALA A 145 1.04 -6.39 14.30
C ALA A 145 0.11 -5.81 15.38
N GLY A 146 -0.23 -6.58 16.43
CA GLY A 146 -1.06 -6.10 17.54
C GLY A 146 -2.57 -6.02 17.27
N TYR A 147 -3.04 -6.36 16.07
CA TYR A 147 -4.45 -6.25 15.69
C TYR A 147 -5.23 -7.53 16.00
N PRO A 148 -6.31 -7.48 16.82
CA PRO A 148 -7.10 -8.65 17.18
C PRO A 148 -8.05 -9.08 16.06
N VAL A 149 -8.47 -10.35 16.09
CA VAL A 149 -9.54 -10.90 15.23
C VAL A 149 -10.92 -10.62 15.85
N TYR A 150 -11.91 -10.38 15.00
CA TYR A 150 -13.28 -10.07 15.40
C TYR A 150 -14.29 -11.04 14.77
N GLN A 151 -15.44 -11.20 15.43
CA GLN A 151 -16.60 -11.95 14.92
C GLN A 151 -17.85 -11.06 14.76
N ASN A 152 -18.10 -10.15 15.72
CA ASN A 152 -19.27 -9.28 15.71
C ASN A 152 -19.11 -8.13 14.71
N THR A 153 -19.03 -8.47 13.41
CA THR A 153 -18.85 -7.47 12.34
C THR A 153 -19.45 -8.01 11.05
N ASP A 154 -20.35 -7.24 10.45
CA ASP A 154 -20.83 -7.51 9.10
C ASP A 154 -19.90 -6.91 8.05
N ILE A 155 -19.69 -7.65 6.97
CA ILE A 155 -18.80 -7.27 5.86
C ILE A 155 -19.62 -7.21 4.59
N VAL A 156 -19.61 -6.05 3.92
CA VAL A 156 -20.16 -5.89 2.58
C VAL A 156 -19.01 -5.67 1.61
N TYR A 157 -18.88 -6.54 0.63
CA TYR A 157 -17.91 -6.43 -0.45
C TYR A 157 -18.50 -5.68 -1.64
N TYR A 158 -17.75 -4.78 -2.23
CA TYR A 158 -18.07 -4.02 -3.44
C TYR A 158 -17.09 -4.39 -4.55
N ASP A 159 -17.60 -5.01 -5.60
CA ASP A 159 -16.88 -5.43 -6.82
C ASP A 159 -16.52 -4.25 -7.74
N GLU A 160 -17.14 -3.08 -7.50
CA GLU A 160 -16.90 -1.82 -8.21
C GLU A 160 -16.73 -0.66 -7.21
N ALA A 161 -15.70 0.18 -7.44
CA ALA A 161 -15.43 1.34 -6.59
C ALA A 161 -16.61 2.32 -6.52
N VAL A 162 -17.39 2.48 -7.58
CA VAL A 162 -18.55 3.38 -7.61
C VAL A 162 -19.63 2.96 -6.62
N LYS A 163 -19.89 1.65 -6.49
CA LYS A 163 -20.83 1.11 -5.49
C LYS A 163 -20.34 1.38 -4.06
N GLY A 164 -19.01 1.24 -3.86
CA GLY A 164 -18.37 1.58 -2.60
C GLY A 164 -18.50 3.08 -2.26
N LEU A 165 -18.29 3.97 -3.23
CA LEU A 165 -18.45 5.42 -3.05
C LEU A 165 -19.90 5.82 -2.69
N GLU A 166 -20.89 5.24 -3.36
CA GLU A 166 -22.31 5.50 -3.07
C GLU A 166 -22.66 5.07 -1.65
N ALA A 167 -22.23 3.89 -1.24
CA ALA A 167 -22.42 3.39 0.12
C ALA A 167 -21.69 4.26 1.15
N GLN A 168 -20.48 4.73 0.83
CA GLN A 168 -19.70 5.63 1.68
C GLN A 168 -20.42 6.99 1.86
N LEU A 169 -20.91 7.60 0.78
CA LEU A 169 -21.68 8.85 0.84
C LEU A 169 -22.94 8.70 1.72
N SER A 170 -23.66 7.58 1.55
CA SER A 170 -24.83 7.27 2.39
C SER A 170 -24.49 7.10 3.86
N ALA A 171 -23.32 6.49 4.18
CA ALA A 171 -22.90 6.33 5.57
C ALA A 171 -22.37 7.65 6.16
N LEU A 172 -21.60 8.42 5.42
CA LEU A 172 -21.07 9.73 5.82
C LEU A 172 -22.21 10.70 6.18
N SER A 173 -23.32 10.70 5.43
CA SER A 173 -24.47 11.59 5.68
C SER A 173 -25.16 11.32 7.01
N LYS A 174 -24.92 10.15 7.62
CA LYS A 174 -25.52 9.72 8.90
C LYS A 174 -24.57 9.87 10.09
N ALA A 175 -23.36 10.38 9.88
CA ALA A 175 -22.38 10.57 10.94
C ALA A 175 -22.91 11.54 12.01
N GLU A 176 -22.69 11.19 13.29
CA GLU A 176 -23.19 11.95 14.45
C GLU A 176 -22.05 12.50 15.32
N LYS A 177 -20.88 11.84 15.36
CA LYS A 177 -19.79 12.18 16.28
C LYS A 177 -18.52 12.57 15.57
N PHE A 178 -17.99 11.68 14.72
CA PHE A 178 -16.74 11.93 14.00
C PHE A 178 -16.65 11.17 12.67
N ILE A 179 -15.88 11.76 11.74
CA ILE A 179 -15.50 11.17 10.46
C ILE A 179 -13.99 11.28 10.33
N PHE A 180 -13.31 10.15 10.09
CA PHE A 180 -11.90 10.09 9.76
C PHE A 180 -11.71 9.54 8.36
N MET A 181 -10.91 10.24 7.55
CA MET A 181 -10.61 9.84 6.17
C MET A 181 -9.11 9.93 5.90
N GLU A 182 -8.52 8.84 5.43
CA GLU A 182 -7.11 8.70 5.08
C GLU A 182 -7.01 8.14 3.67
N TYR A 183 -6.38 8.86 2.74
CA TYR A 183 -6.27 8.46 1.35
C TYR A 183 -4.92 8.84 0.75
N HIS A 184 -4.30 7.92 0.01
CA HIS A 184 -3.06 8.20 -0.70
C HIS A 184 -3.23 9.35 -1.72
N ALA A 185 -4.31 9.36 -2.48
CA ALA A 185 -4.57 10.38 -3.49
C ALA A 185 -5.99 10.93 -3.37
N ILE A 186 -6.08 12.27 -3.37
CA ILE A 186 -7.33 13.03 -3.48
C ILE A 186 -7.21 13.93 -4.72
N GLU A 187 -8.18 13.83 -5.63
CA GLU A 187 -8.33 14.75 -6.76
C GLU A 187 -9.49 15.72 -6.48
N ASP A 188 -9.24 17.03 -6.55
CA ASP A 188 -10.29 18.03 -6.41
C ASP A 188 -11.19 18.05 -7.67
N ALA A 189 -11.91 16.94 -7.84
CA ALA A 189 -12.78 16.65 -8.98
C ALA A 189 -14.12 16.06 -8.50
N GLU A 190 -14.91 15.47 -9.40
CA GLU A 190 -16.31 15.09 -9.14
C GLU A 190 -16.47 14.16 -7.93
N ALA A 191 -15.65 13.10 -7.83
CA ALA A 191 -15.74 12.14 -6.73
C ALA A 191 -15.51 12.82 -5.36
N TRP A 192 -14.43 13.62 -5.25
CA TRP A 192 -14.14 14.35 -4.03
C TRP A 192 -15.22 15.39 -3.69
N LYS A 193 -15.71 16.12 -4.68
CA LYS A 193 -16.74 17.17 -4.45
C LYS A 193 -18.03 16.61 -3.88
N LYS A 194 -18.43 15.40 -4.29
CA LYS A 194 -19.57 14.70 -3.67
C LYS A 194 -19.34 14.42 -2.20
N ILE A 195 -18.14 13.93 -1.85
CA ILE A 195 -17.74 13.68 -0.46
C ILE A 195 -17.65 14.99 0.32
N GLN A 196 -16.92 15.99 -0.21
CA GLN A 196 -16.71 17.28 0.45
C GLN A 196 -18.03 17.93 0.84
N LYS A 197 -19.03 17.90 -0.04
CA LYS A 197 -20.37 18.44 0.26
C LYS A 197 -20.99 17.79 1.50
N VAL A 198 -20.93 16.48 1.60
CA VAL A 198 -21.44 15.77 2.77
C VAL A 198 -20.63 16.08 4.02
N LEU A 199 -19.31 16.17 3.92
CA LEU A 199 -18.45 16.54 5.05
C LEU A 199 -18.76 17.96 5.56
N GLU A 200 -18.99 18.93 4.67
CA GLU A 200 -19.40 20.30 5.03
C GLU A 200 -20.72 20.31 5.80
N GLU A 201 -21.72 19.54 5.34
CA GLU A 201 -23.01 19.39 6.04
C GLU A 201 -22.84 18.77 7.43
N ARG A 202 -21.92 17.80 7.57
CA ARG A 202 -21.65 17.16 8.87
C ARG A 202 -20.88 18.08 9.82
N VAL A 203 -19.90 18.83 9.34
CA VAL A 203 -19.20 19.87 10.13
C VAL A 203 -20.22 20.90 10.68
N GLN A 204 -21.15 21.37 9.84
CA GLN A 204 -22.20 22.30 10.28
C GLN A 204 -23.14 21.68 11.32
N ALA A 205 -23.31 20.34 11.32
CA ALA A 205 -24.04 19.60 12.33
C ALA A 205 -23.23 19.31 13.61
N GLY A 206 -21.97 19.78 13.69
CA GLY A 206 -21.10 19.63 14.87
C GLY A 206 -20.27 18.33 14.89
N VAL A 207 -20.21 17.60 13.79
CA VAL A 207 -19.41 16.37 13.65
C VAL A 207 -17.93 16.74 13.50
N GLU A 208 -17.03 16.06 14.24
CA GLU A 208 -15.59 16.20 14.09
C GLU A 208 -15.14 15.53 12.78
N VAL A 209 -14.54 16.28 11.85
CA VAL A 209 -14.08 15.73 10.56
C VAL A 209 -12.57 15.90 10.43
N ARG A 210 -11.87 14.77 10.17
CA ARG A 210 -10.42 14.74 9.90
C ARG A 210 -10.16 14.12 8.54
N VAL A 211 -9.37 14.80 7.72
CA VAL A 211 -8.91 14.34 6.40
C VAL A 211 -7.39 14.29 6.37
N PHE A 212 -6.85 13.16 6.01
CA PHE A 212 -5.41 12.91 5.88
C PHE A 212 -5.08 12.40 4.48
N TYR A 213 -4.04 12.94 3.87
CA TYR A 213 -3.64 12.51 2.53
C TYR A 213 -2.13 12.54 2.33
N ASP A 214 -1.64 11.74 1.35
CA ASP A 214 -0.24 11.73 0.94
C ASP A 214 0.04 12.82 -0.10
N ASP A 215 1.08 13.65 0.12
CA ASP A 215 1.40 14.76 -0.78
C ASP A 215 1.81 14.28 -2.18
N MET A 216 2.63 13.23 -2.27
CA MET A 216 3.10 12.70 -3.55
C MET A 216 1.95 12.06 -4.35
N GLY A 217 1.08 11.32 -3.67
CA GLY A 217 -0.12 10.74 -4.28
C GLY A 217 -1.08 11.78 -4.85
N SER A 218 -1.10 12.97 -4.23
CA SER A 218 -2.04 14.06 -4.59
C SER A 218 -1.40 15.20 -5.38
N ILE A 219 -0.08 15.20 -5.60
CA ILE A 219 0.70 16.35 -6.12
C ILE A 219 0.21 16.90 -7.48
N GLY A 220 -0.36 16.04 -8.32
CA GLY A 220 -0.92 16.43 -9.63
C GLY A 220 -2.42 16.71 -9.62
N PHE A 221 -3.09 16.54 -8.48
CA PHE A 221 -4.55 16.48 -8.36
C PHE A 221 -5.15 17.62 -7.54
N ILE A 222 -4.39 18.19 -6.60
CA ILE A 222 -4.84 19.29 -5.71
C ILE A 222 -3.87 20.46 -5.74
N ASN A 223 -4.36 21.64 -5.34
CA ASN A 223 -3.54 22.83 -5.16
C ASN A 223 -2.86 22.85 -3.78
N THR A 224 -1.80 23.65 -3.66
CA THR A 224 -1.07 23.85 -2.40
C THR A 224 -1.89 24.51 -1.30
N ASP A 225 -3.03 25.12 -1.62
CA ASP A 225 -3.95 25.74 -0.67
C ASP A 225 -5.07 24.79 -0.19
N PHE A 226 -5.05 23.52 -0.60
CA PHE A 226 -6.10 22.54 -0.28
C PHE A 226 -6.32 22.40 1.23
N VAL A 227 -5.25 22.23 2.01
CA VAL A 227 -5.32 22.14 3.48
C VAL A 227 -6.00 23.40 4.04
N LYS A 228 -5.57 24.59 3.59
CA LYS A 228 -6.15 25.86 4.06
C LYS A 228 -7.64 25.96 3.75
N LYS A 229 -8.07 25.49 2.56
CA LYS A 229 -9.49 25.48 2.18
C LYS A 229 -10.31 24.54 3.06
N MET A 230 -9.77 23.35 3.37
CA MET A 230 -10.44 22.40 4.27
C MET A 230 -10.59 22.96 5.69
N GLU A 231 -9.55 23.55 6.24
CA GLU A 231 -9.59 24.17 7.57
C GLU A 231 -10.58 25.36 7.62
N GLN A 232 -10.72 26.13 6.53
CA GLN A 232 -11.68 27.25 6.47
C GLN A 232 -13.15 26.81 6.56
N ILE A 233 -13.46 25.59 6.13
CA ILE A 233 -14.81 25.01 6.23
C ILE A 233 -14.98 24.13 7.47
N GLY A 234 -13.98 24.10 8.36
CA GLY A 234 -14.01 23.36 9.64
C GLY A 234 -13.59 21.90 9.54
N ILE A 235 -13.04 21.46 8.43
CA ILE A 235 -12.46 20.12 8.27
C ILE A 235 -10.99 20.17 8.67
N HIS A 236 -10.60 19.41 9.72
CA HIS A 236 -9.20 19.26 10.09
C HIS A 236 -8.45 18.47 9.01
N CYS A 237 -7.51 19.11 8.34
CA CYS A 237 -6.80 18.53 7.22
C CYS A 237 -5.30 18.47 7.47
N ARG A 238 -4.68 17.30 7.26
CA ARG A 238 -3.23 17.12 7.35
C ARG A 238 -2.70 16.42 6.11
N VAL A 239 -1.43 16.72 5.79
CA VAL A 239 -0.71 16.14 4.67
C VAL A 239 0.46 15.31 5.17
N PHE A 240 0.59 14.09 4.65
CA PHE A 240 1.72 13.23 4.94
C PHE A 240 2.91 13.53 4.04
N ASN A 241 4.09 13.60 4.64
CA ASN A 241 5.39 13.62 3.99
C ASN A 241 5.46 14.57 2.78
N GLN A 242 5.28 15.86 3.08
CA GLN A 242 5.28 16.94 2.09
C GLN A 242 6.54 16.87 1.22
N PHE A 243 6.35 16.82 -0.10
CA PHE A 243 7.45 16.76 -1.05
C PHE A 243 8.17 18.10 -1.10
N MET A 244 9.37 18.12 -0.51
CA MET A 244 10.27 19.29 -0.54
C MET A 244 11.48 18.97 -1.41
N PRO A 245 12.02 19.96 -2.18
CA PRO A 245 13.24 19.78 -2.94
C PRO A 245 14.39 19.40 -2.01
N GLY A 246 15.15 18.36 -2.38
CA GLY A 246 16.33 17.88 -1.64
C GLY A 246 16.40 16.35 -1.60
N LEU A 247 17.58 15.83 -1.29
CA LEU A 247 17.79 14.40 -1.05
C LEU A 247 17.23 14.04 0.33
N ASN A 248 15.97 13.61 0.37
CA ASN A 248 15.36 13.10 1.59
C ASN A 248 14.87 11.67 1.35
N VAL A 249 15.52 10.71 1.99
CA VAL A 249 15.23 9.28 1.86
C VAL A 249 13.84 8.91 2.34
N PHE A 250 13.30 9.65 3.31
CA PHE A 250 11.92 9.50 3.77
C PHE A 250 10.89 9.74 2.64
N LEU A 251 11.30 10.29 1.49
CA LEU A 251 10.45 10.41 0.31
C LEU A 251 9.95 9.06 -0.23
N ASN A 252 10.66 7.96 0.02
CA ASN A 252 10.20 6.63 -0.40
C ASN A 252 9.06 6.10 0.46
N ASN A 253 8.97 6.50 1.73
CA ASN A 253 7.92 6.07 2.60
C ASN A 253 6.67 6.91 2.34
N ARG A 254 5.63 6.27 1.78
CA ARG A 254 4.37 6.93 1.42
C ARG A 254 3.23 6.32 2.22
N ASP A 255 2.24 7.14 2.54
CA ASP A 255 0.98 6.65 3.03
C ASP A 255 0.13 6.16 1.85
N HIS A 256 -0.08 4.84 1.78
CA HIS A 256 -0.87 4.23 0.71
C HIS A 256 -2.20 3.66 1.21
N ARG A 257 -2.57 3.96 2.44
CA ARG A 257 -3.84 3.54 3.05
C ARG A 257 -5.04 4.23 2.39
N LYS A 258 -6.20 3.60 2.46
CA LYS A 258 -7.49 4.14 2.04
C LYS A 258 -8.50 3.72 3.09
N ILE A 259 -8.78 4.62 4.01
CA ILE A 259 -9.61 4.34 5.18
C ILE A 259 -10.65 5.46 5.33
N THR A 260 -11.89 5.08 5.58
CA THR A 260 -12.91 5.97 6.11
C THR A 260 -13.52 5.34 7.34
N VAL A 261 -13.52 6.04 8.46
CA VAL A 261 -14.16 5.63 9.72
C VAL A 261 -15.26 6.63 10.07
N ILE A 262 -16.40 6.12 10.45
CA ILE A 262 -17.59 6.91 10.79
C ILE A 262 -18.08 6.47 12.17
N ASP A 263 -18.01 7.37 13.14
CA ASP A 263 -18.48 7.20 14.53
C ASP A 263 -17.90 5.98 15.28
N GLY A 264 -16.82 5.35 14.75
CA GLY A 264 -16.31 4.09 15.27
C GLY A 264 -17.24 2.89 15.08
N LYS A 265 -18.29 3.03 14.24
CA LYS A 265 -19.34 2.03 13.99
C LYS A 265 -19.26 1.44 12.59
N VAL A 266 -18.95 2.26 11.60
CA VAL A 266 -18.84 1.88 10.18
C VAL A 266 -17.48 2.29 9.66
N ALA A 267 -16.84 1.42 8.87
CA ALA A 267 -15.62 1.77 8.18
C ALA A 267 -15.60 1.24 6.74
N PHE A 268 -14.83 1.91 5.90
CA PHE A 268 -14.56 1.52 4.51
C PHE A 268 -13.06 1.42 4.30
N THR A 269 -12.65 0.40 3.55
CA THR A 269 -11.29 0.28 3.03
C THR A 269 -11.30 -0.49 1.70
N GLY A 270 -10.21 -0.40 0.94
CA GLY A 270 -10.11 -1.05 -0.37
C GLY A 270 -8.97 -0.48 -1.20
N GLY A 271 -8.99 -0.72 -2.52
CA GLY A 271 -7.94 -0.30 -3.41
C GLY A 271 -8.07 1.14 -3.94
N TYR A 272 -9.28 1.71 -3.97
CA TYR A 272 -9.58 2.97 -4.66
C TYR A 272 -9.19 4.22 -3.88
N ASN A 273 -8.58 5.18 -4.59
CA ASN A 273 -8.37 6.54 -4.12
C ASN A 273 -9.56 7.44 -4.48
N LEU A 274 -9.55 8.69 -4.00
CA LEU A 274 -10.60 9.68 -4.28
C LEU A 274 -10.24 10.52 -5.51
N ALA A 275 -10.06 9.84 -6.67
CA ALA A 275 -9.85 10.48 -7.96
C ALA A 275 -10.81 9.90 -9.00
N ASN A 276 -11.18 10.70 -10.00
CA ASN A 276 -12.25 10.37 -10.96
C ASN A 276 -12.03 9.06 -11.73
N GLU A 277 -10.77 8.72 -12.02
CA GLU A 277 -10.42 7.50 -12.77
C GLU A 277 -10.82 6.22 -12.01
N TYR A 278 -10.74 6.20 -10.68
CA TYR A 278 -11.09 5.03 -9.86
C TYR A 278 -12.59 4.69 -9.93
N PHE A 279 -13.42 5.68 -10.24
CA PHE A 279 -14.88 5.54 -10.33
C PHE A 279 -15.39 5.53 -11.77
N ASN A 280 -14.49 5.37 -12.75
CA ASN A 280 -14.82 5.41 -14.17
C ASN A 280 -15.52 6.70 -14.62
N TYR A 281 -15.35 7.82 -13.90
CA TYR A 281 -15.78 9.14 -14.37
C TYR A 281 -14.84 9.67 -15.47
N THR A 282 -13.61 9.17 -15.50
CA THR A 282 -12.64 9.33 -16.60
C THR A 282 -11.96 7.99 -16.86
N ASN A 283 -11.59 7.70 -18.11
CA ASN A 283 -11.05 6.39 -18.52
C ASN A 283 -9.70 6.52 -19.24
N PRO A 284 -8.63 7.03 -18.59
CA PRO A 284 -7.35 7.25 -19.26
C PRO A 284 -6.65 5.94 -19.68
N TYR A 285 -6.98 4.82 -19.03
CA TYR A 285 -6.38 3.49 -19.23
C TYR A 285 -7.43 2.40 -19.54
N GLY A 286 -8.51 2.76 -20.24
CA GLY A 286 -9.68 1.89 -20.41
C GLY A 286 -10.55 1.88 -19.15
N GLN A 287 -11.26 0.78 -18.93
CA GLN A 287 -12.01 0.61 -17.69
C GLN A 287 -11.05 0.51 -16.51
N TRP A 288 -11.46 1.07 -15.36
CA TRP A 288 -10.74 0.93 -14.10
C TRP A 288 -11.50 -0.02 -13.19
N LYS A 289 -10.86 -1.14 -12.81
CA LYS A 289 -11.42 -2.08 -11.84
C LYS A 289 -10.75 -1.87 -10.49
N ASP A 290 -11.55 -1.45 -9.52
CA ASP A 290 -11.14 -1.40 -8.14
C ASP A 290 -12.27 -1.84 -7.23
N THR A 291 -11.92 -2.27 -6.02
CA THR A 291 -12.83 -2.93 -5.09
C THR A 291 -12.64 -2.41 -3.68
N GLY A 292 -13.62 -2.65 -2.84
CA GLY A 292 -13.55 -2.28 -1.43
C GLY A 292 -14.51 -3.07 -0.56
N ILE A 293 -14.37 -2.88 0.73
CA ILE A 293 -15.25 -3.46 1.75
C ILE A 293 -15.76 -2.38 2.69
N ARG A 294 -16.98 -2.60 3.17
CA ARG A 294 -17.58 -1.89 4.30
C ARG A 294 -17.63 -2.85 5.48
N LEU A 295 -17.17 -2.38 6.62
CA LEU A 295 -17.27 -3.07 7.89
C LEU A 295 -18.29 -2.33 8.77
N GLU A 296 -19.14 -3.06 9.47
CA GLU A 296 -20.04 -2.52 10.50
C GLU A 296 -19.99 -3.41 11.72
N GLY A 297 -19.55 -2.85 12.85
CA GLY A 297 -19.39 -3.57 14.11
C GLY A 297 -18.01 -3.43 14.71
N ASP A 298 -17.58 -4.41 15.51
CA ASP A 298 -16.45 -4.29 16.41
C ASP A 298 -15.08 -4.13 15.69
N ALA A 299 -14.92 -4.67 14.50
CA ALA A 299 -13.65 -4.59 13.75
C ALA A 299 -13.30 -3.16 13.27
N VAL A 300 -14.27 -2.24 13.29
CA VAL A 300 -14.04 -0.82 12.97
C VAL A 300 -13.01 -0.20 13.92
N GLN A 301 -12.87 -0.73 15.15
CA GLN A 301 -11.88 -0.26 16.13
C GLN A 301 -10.44 -0.39 15.61
N SER A 302 -10.11 -1.47 14.88
CA SER A 302 -8.77 -1.62 14.28
C SER A 302 -8.49 -0.53 13.24
N LEU A 303 -9.43 -0.23 12.33
CA LEU A 303 -9.24 0.86 11.34
C LEU A 303 -9.26 2.24 12.00
N THR A 304 -9.94 2.40 13.14
CA THR A 304 -9.87 3.63 13.95
C THR A 304 -8.47 3.81 14.53
N ALA A 305 -7.87 2.75 15.09
CA ALA A 305 -6.50 2.77 15.59
C ALA A 305 -5.52 3.11 14.45
N THR A 306 -5.63 2.42 13.32
CA THR A 306 -4.78 2.62 12.14
C THR A 306 -4.79 4.08 11.65
N PHE A 307 -5.97 4.72 11.56
CA PHE A 307 -6.04 6.15 11.21
C PHE A 307 -5.36 7.03 12.26
N LEU A 308 -5.64 6.80 13.54
CA LEU A 308 -5.11 7.62 14.62
C LEU A 308 -3.59 7.49 14.78
N GLU A 309 -3.01 6.34 14.46
CA GLU A 309 -1.55 6.13 14.38
C GLU A 309 -0.92 7.15 13.43
N MET A 310 -1.36 7.15 12.17
CA MET A 310 -0.79 8.05 11.15
C MET A 310 -1.10 9.51 11.42
N TRP A 311 -2.33 9.83 11.81
CA TRP A 311 -2.73 11.19 12.14
C TRP A 311 -1.84 11.82 13.21
N ASN A 312 -1.40 11.04 14.19
CA ASN A 312 -0.60 11.52 15.31
C ASN A 312 0.91 11.36 15.06
N ALA A 313 1.36 10.27 14.46
CA ALA A 313 2.78 10.07 14.15
C ALA A 313 3.33 11.09 13.13
N ALA A 314 2.50 11.54 12.18
CA ALA A 314 2.88 12.55 11.20
C ALA A 314 3.01 13.97 11.79
N ASN A 315 2.60 14.19 13.04
CA ASN A 315 2.64 15.52 13.68
C ASN A 315 3.74 15.60 14.73
N ASP A 316 4.57 16.66 14.67
CA ASP A 316 5.65 16.91 15.65
C ASP A 316 5.14 17.45 17.00
N ARG A 317 3.86 17.77 17.13
CA ARG A 317 3.30 18.35 18.37
C ARG A 317 2.98 17.23 19.35
N ASN A 318 3.44 17.33 20.59
CA ASN A 318 3.03 16.47 21.69
C ASN A 318 1.50 16.54 21.84
N ASN A 319 0.82 15.53 21.39
CA ASN A 319 -0.63 15.43 21.48
C ASN A 319 -0.98 14.63 22.75
N ASN A 320 -1.51 15.31 23.75
CA ASN A 320 -2.17 14.68 24.92
C ASN A 320 -3.65 14.39 24.59
N GLU A 321 -3.91 13.89 23.39
CA GLU A 321 -5.27 13.55 22.98
C GLU A 321 -5.75 12.31 23.75
N ASP A 322 -6.97 12.39 24.30
CA ASP A 322 -7.66 11.22 24.84
C ASP A 322 -8.25 10.41 23.68
N PHE A 323 -7.58 9.31 23.36
CA PHE A 323 -8.01 8.42 22.28
C PHE A 323 -9.22 7.57 22.67
N SER A 324 -9.48 7.33 23.95
CA SER A 324 -10.54 6.44 24.42
C SER A 324 -11.94 6.83 23.90
N LYS A 325 -12.15 8.13 23.64
CA LYS A 325 -13.41 8.68 23.12
C LYS A 325 -13.78 8.16 21.72
N TYR A 326 -12.81 7.63 20.96
CA TYR A 326 -13.04 7.09 19.61
C TYR A 326 -13.26 5.58 19.59
N PHE A 327 -12.91 4.88 20.67
CA PHE A 327 -13.09 3.44 20.83
C PHE A 327 -14.42 3.13 21.50
N ILE A 328 -15.51 3.36 20.75
CA ILE A 328 -16.87 3.19 21.24
C ILE A 328 -17.23 1.72 21.18
N ARG A 329 -17.64 1.11 22.30
CA ARG A 329 -18.24 -0.22 22.28
C ARG A 329 -19.57 -0.14 21.54
N SER A 330 -19.66 -0.88 20.45
CA SER A 330 -20.88 -0.93 19.65
C SER A 330 -21.91 -1.83 20.31
N GLU A 331 -23.18 -1.39 20.35
CA GLU A 331 -24.33 -2.26 20.66
C GLU A 331 -24.77 -3.06 19.41
N TYR A 332 -24.03 -2.92 18.31
CA TYR A 332 -24.28 -3.60 17.05
C TYR A 332 -24.20 -5.11 17.23
N LYS A 333 -25.17 -5.81 16.65
CA LYS A 333 -25.17 -7.27 16.56
C LYS A 333 -25.08 -7.67 15.11
N ALA A 334 -23.97 -8.24 14.72
CA ALA A 334 -23.74 -8.70 13.36
C ALA A 334 -24.74 -9.79 12.98
N ALA A 335 -25.28 -9.70 11.78
CA ALA A 335 -26.13 -10.73 11.19
C ALA A 335 -25.30 -11.87 10.57
N GLN A 336 -24.06 -11.57 10.16
CA GLN A 336 -23.15 -12.54 9.55
C GLN A 336 -22.34 -13.28 10.62
N ASN A 337 -22.07 -14.55 10.35
CA ASN A 337 -21.09 -15.32 11.08
C ASN A 337 -19.79 -15.35 10.26
N GLY A 338 -18.67 -15.13 10.88
CA GLY A 338 -17.38 -15.12 10.21
C GLY A 338 -16.34 -14.43 11.07
N PHE A 339 -15.11 -14.36 10.56
CA PHE A 339 -13.98 -13.73 11.22
C PHE A 339 -13.42 -12.65 10.32
N VAL A 340 -13.08 -11.53 10.90
CA VAL A 340 -12.46 -10.40 10.21
C VAL A 340 -11.36 -9.80 11.07
N GLN A 341 -10.26 -9.45 10.44
CA GLN A 341 -9.08 -8.91 11.12
C GLN A 341 -8.46 -7.83 10.24
N PRO A 342 -8.91 -6.56 10.38
CA PRO A 342 -8.20 -5.44 9.79
C PRO A 342 -6.85 -5.27 10.49
N TYR A 343 -5.81 -5.02 9.72
CA TYR A 343 -4.44 -4.80 10.21
C TYR A 343 -3.75 -3.71 9.41
N ALA A 344 -2.79 -3.03 10.03
CA ALA A 344 -1.87 -2.14 9.36
C ALA A 344 -0.56 -2.86 9.05
N ASP A 345 0.13 -2.37 8.03
CA ASP A 345 1.51 -2.70 7.70
C ASP A 345 2.31 -1.39 7.65
N SER A 346 3.54 -1.41 8.15
CA SER A 346 4.32 -0.19 8.37
C SER A 346 5.79 -0.39 8.02
N PRO A 347 6.42 0.53 7.26
CA PRO A 347 7.86 0.48 7.04
C PRO A 347 8.66 0.97 8.26
N MET A 348 8.00 1.21 9.41
CA MET A 348 8.64 1.74 10.62
C MET A 348 9.08 0.67 11.60
N ASP A 349 8.65 -0.55 11.44
CA ASP A 349 9.12 -1.73 12.17
C ASP A 349 9.92 -2.65 11.24
N ASP A 350 10.32 -3.81 11.71
CA ASP A 350 11.10 -4.77 10.94
C ASP A 350 10.23 -5.97 10.50
N GLU A 351 8.89 -5.83 10.55
CA GLU A 351 7.92 -6.87 10.21
C GLU A 351 7.13 -6.48 8.95
N GLN A 352 7.09 -7.35 7.95
CA GLN A 352 6.36 -7.17 6.70
C GLN A 352 5.04 -7.94 6.74
N VAL A 353 4.10 -7.45 7.56
CA VAL A 353 2.84 -8.15 7.86
C VAL A 353 2.05 -8.49 6.60
N GLY A 354 2.01 -7.59 5.63
CA GLY A 354 1.29 -7.79 4.37
C GLY A 354 1.86 -8.95 3.55
N GLU A 355 3.17 -9.01 3.39
CA GLU A 355 3.83 -10.09 2.65
C GLU A 355 3.67 -11.44 3.36
N GLU A 356 3.87 -11.46 4.67
CA GLU A 356 3.78 -12.70 5.47
C GLU A 356 2.36 -13.27 5.49
N VAL A 357 1.33 -12.42 5.50
CA VAL A 357 -0.07 -12.85 5.34
C VAL A 357 -0.27 -13.51 3.97
N TYR A 358 0.21 -12.91 2.88
CA TYR A 358 0.10 -13.48 1.54
C TYR A 358 0.86 -14.80 1.41
N ILE A 359 2.12 -14.87 1.89
CA ILE A 359 2.93 -16.09 1.90
C ILE A 359 2.23 -17.18 2.73
N SER A 360 1.69 -16.83 3.90
CA SER A 360 0.97 -17.75 4.75
C SER A 360 -0.29 -18.30 4.07
N MET A 361 -1.07 -17.46 3.38
CA MET A 361 -2.23 -17.92 2.60
C MET A 361 -1.83 -18.91 1.50
N VAL A 362 -0.79 -18.60 0.73
CA VAL A 362 -0.26 -19.49 -0.32
C VAL A 362 0.21 -20.82 0.25
N ASN A 363 0.93 -20.81 1.38
CA ASN A 363 1.48 -22.00 2.02
C ASN A 363 0.39 -22.89 2.64
N LYS A 364 -0.69 -22.29 3.15
CA LYS A 364 -1.82 -22.97 3.79
C LYS A 364 -2.92 -23.39 2.80
N ALA A 365 -2.84 -22.95 1.55
CA ALA A 365 -3.79 -23.34 0.51
C ALA A 365 -3.66 -24.85 0.19
N GLU A 366 -4.82 -25.50 0.01
CA GLU A 366 -4.95 -26.93 -0.28
C GLU A 366 -5.50 -27.20 -1.68
N LYS A 367 -6.32 -26.29 -2.22
CA LYS A 367 -6.96 -26.42 -3.53
C LYS A 367 -6.51 -25.31 -4.48
N TYR A 368 -6.65 -24.06 -4.06
CA TYR A 368 -6.31 -22.90 -4.87
C TYR A 368 -5.95 -21.66 -4.04
N CYS A 369 -5.18 -20.76 -4.64
CA CYS A 369 -4.92 -19.43 -4.12
C CYS A 369 -4.82 -18.45 -5.29
N TRP A 370 -5.73 -17.46 -5.36
CA TRP A 370 -5.84 -16.51 -6.46
C TRP A 370 -5.60 -15.09 -5.97
N PHE A 371 -4.97 -14.28 -6.82
CA PHE A 371 -4.62 -12.89 -6.55
C PHE A 371 -5.07 -11.98 -7.69
N ILE A 372 -5.40 -10.73 -7.37
CA ILE A 372 -5.44 -9.62 -8.30
C ILE A 372 -4.57 -8.48 -7.75
N THR A 373 -3.73 -7.90 -8.61
CA THR A 373 -2.81 -6.83 -8.24
C THR A 373 -2.47 -5.96 -9.45
N PRO A 374 -2.34 -4.62 -9.29
CA PRO A 374 -1.91 -3.76 -10.40
C PRO A 374 -0.45 -3.97 -10.80
N TYR A 375 0.39 -4.40 -9.85
CA TYR A 375 1.82 -4.58 -10.04
C TYR A 375 2.26 -5.91 -9.47
N LEU A 376 3.14 -6.62 -10.21
CA LEU A 376 3.70 -7.91 -9.81
C LEU A 376 5.23 -7.81 -9.83
N ILE A 377 5.80 -7.28 -8.75
CA ILE A 377 7.24 -7.03 -8.58
C ILE A 377 7.63 -7.55 -7.19
N ILE A 378 7.64 -8.87 -7.06
CA ILE A 378 7.66 -9.61 -5.80
C ILE A 378 9.07 -10.04 -5.38
N THR A 379 9.21 -10.34 -4.10
CA THR A 379 10.41 -10.90 -3.49
C THR A 379 10.73 -12.31 -3.99
N ASP A 380 11.93 -12.77 -3.72
CA ASP A 380 12.32 -14.16 -3.98
C ASP A 380 11.53 -15.11 -3.08
N GLU A 381 11.23 -14.72 -1.83
CA GLU A 381 10.44 -15.44 -0.84
C GLU A 381 9.01 -15.67 -1.35
N MET A 382 8.32 -14.59 -1.78
CA MET A 382 6.97 -14.68 -2.35
C MET A 382 6.97 -15.48 -3.67
N THR A 383 7.97 -15.27 -4.54
CA THR A 383 8.16 -16.05 -5.76
C THR A 383 8.30 -17.54 -5.45
N HIS A 384 9.11 -17.88 -4.43
CA HIS A 384 9.32 -19.27 -4.01
C HIS A 384 8.02 -19.89 -3.48
N ALA A 385 7.29 -19.18 -2.63
CA ALA A 385 6.02 -19.66 -2.07
C ALA A 385 4.99 -19.96 -3.16
N LEU A 386 4.77 -19.04 -4.11
CA LEU A 386 3.85 -19.20 -5.24
C LEU A 386 4.23 -20.41 -6.12
N CYS A 387 5.52 -20.51 -6.46
CA CYS A 387 6.05 -21.62 -7.27
C CYS A 387 5.93 -22.96 -6.55
N LEU A 388 6.21 -23.02 -5.25
CA LEU A 388 6.11 -24.24 -4.45
C LEU A 388 4.65 -24.69 -4.35
N ALA A 389 3.72 -23.77 -4.10
CA ALA A 389 2.29 -24.09 -4.07
C ALA A 389 1.82 -24.69 -5.41
N ALA A 390 2.17 -24.05 -6.54
CA ALA A 390 1.81 -24.57 -7.86
C ALA A 390 2.41 -25.98 -8.12
N LYS A 391 3.67 -26.23 -7.71
CA LYS A 391 4.30 -27.56 -7.80
C LYS A 391 3.64 -28.61 -6.91
N ARG A 392 3.04 -28.21 -5.79
CA ARG A 392 2.24 -29.10 -4.92
C ARG A 392 0.88 -29.44 -5.54
N GLY A 393 0.53 -28.88 -6.69
CA GLY A 393 -0.76 -29.08 -7.36
C GLY A 393 -1.84 -28.07 -6.97
N ILE A 394 -1.50 -27.00 -6.24
CA ILE A 394 -2.42 -25.91 -5.92
C ILE A 394 -2.64 -25.05 -7.17
N ASP A 395 -3.89 -24.73 -7.49
CA ASP A 395 -4.23 -23.82 -8.59
C ASP A 395 -3.92 -22.35 -8.18
N VAL A 396 -2.72 -21.89 -8.55
CA VAL A 396 -2.27 -20.51 -8.27
C VAL A 396 -2.51 -19.65 -9.50
N ARG A 397 -3.35 -18.61 -9.35
CA ARG A 397 -3.68 -17.66 -10.43
C ARG A 397 -3.41 -16.23 -10.00
N ILE A 398 -2.88 -15.43 -10.92
CA ILE A 398 -2.61 -14.00 -10.69
C ILE A 398 -3.21 -13.20 -11.84
N ILE A 399 -4.06 -12.22 -11.50
CA ILE A 399 -4.63 -11.26 -12.45
C ILE A 399 -3.84 -9.95 -12.35
N THR A 400 -3.44 -9.43 -13.50
CA THR A 400 -2.71 -8.17 -13.66
C THR A 400 -3.38 -7.32 -14.74
N PRO A 401 -3.07 -6.00 -14.84
CA PRO A 401 -3.66 -5.14 -15.87
C PRO A 401 -3.29 -5.58 -17.29
N GLY A 402 -4.26 -5.50 -18.20
CA GLY A 402 -4.03 -5.63 -19.65
C GLY A 402 -3.57 -4.32 -20.29
N ILE A 403 -4.05 -3.16 -19.79
CA ILE A 403 -3.63 -1.82 -20.21
C ILE A 403 -2.91 -1.16 -19.02
N PRO A 404 -1.62 -0.79 -19.16
CA PRO A 404 -0.85 -0.23 -18.05
C PRO A 404 -1.10 1.27 -17.84
N ASP A 405 -1.02 1.71 -16.58
CA ASP A 405 -0.90 3.12 -16.20
C ASP A 405 0.52 3.66 -16.44
N LYS A 406 1.55 2.84 -16.18
CA LYS A 406 2.98 3.16 -16.31
C LYS A 406 3.69 2.07 -17.11
N LYS A 407 4.05 2.37 -18.37
CA LYS A 407 4.67 1.41 -19.31
C LYS A 407 5.95 0.78 -18.76
N MET A 408 6.76 1.54 -18.01
CA MET A 408 8.02 1.05 -17.44
C MET A 408 7.75 0.00 -16.35
N ILE A 409 6.89 0.30 -15.40
CA ILE A 409 6.51 -0.61 -14.29
C ILE A 409 5.83 -1.88 -14.84
N TYR A 410 5.01 -1.74 -15.88
CA TYR A 410 4.40 -2.87 -16.57
C TYR A 410 5.44 -3.79 -17.24
N SER A 411 6.50 -3.20 -17.82
CA SER A 411 7.61 -4.00 -18.35
C SER A 411 8.35 -4.78 -17.27
N VAL A 412 8.52 -4.18 -16.08
CA VAL A 412 9.12 -4.88 -14.92
C VAL A 412 8.19 -5.98 -14.42
N THR A 413 6.89 -5.73 -14.24
CA THR A 413 5.88 -6.73 -13.88
C THR A 413 5.98 -7.95 -14.79
N ARG A 414 5.98 -7.75 -16.09
CA ARG A 414 6.10 -8.85 -17.07
C ARG A 414 7.42 -9.62 -17.01
N SER A 415 8.48 -9.02 -16.45
CA SER A 415 9.76 -9.70 -16.26
C SER A 415 9.70 -10.82 -15.23
N PHE A 416 8.70 -10.82 -14.34
CA PHE A 416 8.48 -11.86 -13.34
C PHE A 416 7.66 -13.05 -13.88
N TYR A 417 6.89 -12.86 -14.97
CA TYR A 417 5.98 -13.87 -15.47
C TYR A 417 6.65 -15.20 -15.80
N HIS A 418 7.76 -15.18 -16.55
CA HIS A 418 8.43 -16.42 -16.94
C HIS A 418 8.81 -17.30 -15.76
N GLY A 419 9.39 -16.71 -14.70
CA GLY A 419 9.79 -17.44 -13.50
C GLY A 419 8.61 -18.14 -12.81
N LEU A 420 7.45 -17.50 -12.79
CA LEU A 420 6.23 -18.01 -12.19
C LEU A 420 5.57 -19.09 -13.07
N VAL A 421 5.34 -18.79 -14.36
CA VAL A 421 4.60 -19.70 -15.25
C VAL A 421 5.38 -20.98 -15.55
N LYS A 422 6.71 -20.93 -15.58
CA LYS A 422 7.59 -22.11 -15.70
C LYS A 422 7.36 -23.12 -14.57
N ASN A 423 6.93 -22.65 -13.42
CA ASN A 423 6.69 -23.46 -12.21
C ASN A 423 5.21 -23.78 -11.98
N GLY A 424 4.32 -23.44 -12.94
CA GLY A 424 2.91 -23.84 -12.90
C GLY A 424 1.94 -22.76 -12.45
N VAL A 425 2.40 -21.56 -12.09
CA VAL A 425 1.51 -20.42 -11.79
C VAL A 425 0.86 -19.92 -13.08
N ARG A 426 -0.43 -19.61 -13.04
CA ARG A 426 -1.19 -19.11 -14.19
C ARG A 426 -1.35 -17.60 -14.11
N ILE A 427 -1.09 -16.89 -15.22
CA ILE A 427 -1.14 -15.43 -15.30
C ILE A 427 -2.22 -15.00 -16.27
N TYR A 428 -3.04 -14.06 -15.82
CA TYR A 428 -4.17 -13.47 -16.53
C TYR A 428 -3.97 -11.96 -16.65
N GLU A 429 -4.10 -11.41 -17.87
CA GLU A 429 -4.10 -9.97 -18.12
C GLU A 429 -5.55 -9.50 -18.38
N TRP A 430 -6.09 -8.65 -17.52
CA TRP A 430 -7.45 -8.12 -17.63
C TRP A 430 -7.55 -7.14 -18.79
N THR A 431 -8.25 -7.53 -19.86
CA THR A 431 -8.22 -6.84 -21.15
C THR A 431 -9.03 -5.54 -21.23
N PRO A 432 -10.12 -5.31 -20.47
CA PRO A 432 -10.90 -4.08 -20.56
C PRO A 432 -10.14 -2.82 -20.14
N GLY A 433 -9.09 -2.95 -19.34
CA GLY A 433 -8.37 -1.77 -18.86
C GLY A 433 -7.32 -2.03 -17.79
N PHE A 434 -7.30 -1.16 -16.78
CA PHE A 434 -6.38 -1.22 -15.65
C PHE A 434 -7.07 -1.77 -14.40
N CYS A 435 -6.70 -2.98 -13.95
CA CYS A 435 -7.16 -3.51 -12.68
C CYS A 435 -6.25 -3.02 -11.55
N HIS A 436 -6.84 -2.31 -10.61
CA HIS A 436 -6.14 -1.72 -9.46
C HIS A 436 -6.56 -2.34 -8.12
N ALA A 437 -7.47 -3.31 -8.12
CA ALA A 437 -7.86 -4.06 -6.93
C ALA A 437 -6.68 -4.84 -6.32
N LYS A 438 -6.68 -5.01 -5.00
CA LYS A 438 -5.71 -5.78 -4.25
C LYS A 438 -6.47 -6.76 -3.36
N MET A 439 -6.60 -7.97 -3.88
CA MET A 439 -7.34 -9.04 -3.20
C MET A 439 -6.64 -10.36 -3.38
N SER A 440 -6.85 -11.23 -2.41
CA SER A 440 -6.52 -12.64 -2.53
C SER A 440 -7.64 -13.50 -1.96
N VAL A 441 -7.75 -14.73 -2.45
CA VAL A 441 -8.70 -15.72 -1.93
C VAL A 441 -8.08 -17.11 -1.97
N ALA A 442 -8.33 -17.93 -0.95
CA ALA A 442 -7.88 -19.30 -0.89
C ALA A 442 -8.99 -20.24 -0.37
N ASP A 443 -9.21 -21.34 -1.09
CA ASP A 443 -10.00 -22.52 -0.67
C ASP A 443 -11.44 -22.21 -0.20
N ASP A 444 -12.08 -21.15 -0.69
CA ASP A 444 -13.41 -20.67 -0.26
C ASP A 444 -13.52 -20.28 1.23
N CYS A 445 -12.42 -20.25 1.96
CA CYS A 445 -12.45 -20.06 3.41
C CYS A 445 -11.63 -18.87 3.92
N MET A 446 -10.72 -18.32 3.12
CA MET A 446 -9.87 -17.18 3.49
C MET A 446 -9.78 -16.19 2.33
N ALA A 447 -9.81 -14.90 2.64
CA ALA A 447 -9.58 -13.84 1.67
C ALA A 447 -8.91 -12.62 2.31
N THR A 448 -8.28 -11.78 1.48
CA THR A 448 -7.86 -10.43 1.85
C THR A 448 -8.46 -9.40 0.90
N CYS A 449 -8.71 -8.21 1.41
CA CYS A 449 -9.01 -7.01 0.63
C CYS A 449 -8.38 -5.81 1.33
N GLY A 450 -7.76 -4.91 0.57
CA GLY A 450 -7.11 -3.75 1.17
C GLY A 450 -6.30 -2.95 0.17
N THR A 451 -5.18 -2.41 0.64
CA THR A 451 -4.36 -1.49 -0.13
C THR A 451 -3.05 -2.10 -0.65
N ILE A 452 -2.68 -3.29 -0.14
CA ILE A 452 -1.35 -3.91 -0.30
C ILE A 452 -1.20 -4.55 -1.68
N ASN A 453 -0.36 -3.98 -2.54
CA ASN A 453 0.01 -4.57 -3.83
C ASN A 453 1.03 -5.70 -3.66
N LEU A 454 1.18 -6.53 -4.70
CA LEU A 454 2.30 -7.46 -4.82
C LEU A 454 3.52 -6.76 -5.46
N ASP A 455 4.01 -5.71 -4.79
CA ASP A 455 5.23 -5.01 -5.20
C ASP A 455 6.05 -4.54 -3.99
N TYR A 456 7.36 -4.30 -4.19
CA TYR A 456 8.28 -3.91 -3.12
C TYR A 456 7.87 -2.61 -2.41
N ARG A 457 7.25 -1.66 -3.12
CA ARG A 457 6.84 -0.41 -2.48
C ARG A 457 5.77 -0.65 -1.44
N SER A 458 4.75 -1.43 -1.78
CA SER A 458 3.69 -1.80 -0.83
C SER A 458 4.23 -2.66 0.31
N LEU A 459 5.08 -3.64 0.00
CA LEU A 459 5.52 -4.63 0.98
C LEU A 459 6.61 -4.12 1.94
N TYR A 460 7.38 -3.06 1.56
CA TYR A 460 8.57 -2.63 2.32
C TYR A 460 8.67 -1.13 2.58
N HIS A 461 7.97 -0.29 1.81
CA HIS A 461 8.18 1.16 1.85
C HIS A 461 6.95 1.97 2.21
N HIS A 462 5.76 1.43 2.00
CA HIS A 462 4.52 2.16 2.23
C HIS A 462 3.89 1.80 3.57
N PHE A 463 3.16 2.75 4.13
CA PHE A 463 2.15 2.45 5.12
C PHE A 463 0.93 1.92 4.40
N GLU A 464 0.53 0.72 4.73
CA GLU A 464 -0.56 -0.01 4.08
C GLU A 464 -1.58 -0.48 5.11
N ASN A 465 -2.74 -0.94 4.65
CA ASN A 465 -3.67 -1.69 5.47
C ASN A 465 -4.30 -2.84 4.68
N GLY A 466 -4.50 -3.95 5.36
CA GLY A 466 -5.20 -5.11 4.86
C GLY A 466 -6.36 -5.49 5.77
N CYS A 467 -7.28 -6.26 5.22
CA CYS A 467 -8.33 -6.89 5.99
C CYS A 467 -8.33 -8.38 5.66
N PHE A 468 -7.91 -9.20 6.62
CA PHE A 468 -7.98 -10.65 6.52
C PHE A 468 -9.37 -11.12 6.94
N MET A 469 -9.99 -11.99 6.17
CA MET A 469 -11.34 -12.51 6.38
C MET A 469 -11.32 -14.03 6.31
N ALA A 470 -12.08 -14.67 7.20
CA ALA A 470 -12.24 -16.11 7.17
C ALA A 470 -13.68 -16.50 7.50
N ASP A 471 -14.18 -17.55 6.81
CA ASP A 471 -15.53 -18.10 7.01
C ASP A 471 -16.65 -17.02 6.95
N SER A 472 -16.46 -16.05 6.11
CA SER A 472 -17.38 -14.92 5.89
C SER A 472 -17.99 -14.99 4.49
N PRO A 473 -19.26 -14.56 4.31
CA PRO A 473 -19.86 -14.42 2.97
C PRO A 473 -19.02 -13.58 2.00
N ALA A 474 -18.28 -12.59 2.52
CA ALA A 474 -17.39 -11.76 1.71
C ALA A 474 -16.27 -12.56 1.02
N VAL A 475 -15.80 -13.66 1.61
CA VAL A 475 -14.80 -14.55 0.99
C VAL A 475 -15.33 -15.12 -0.32
N LEU A 476 -16.58 -15.62 -0.32
CA LEU A 476 -17.20 -16.15 -1.54
C LEU A 476 -17.52 -15.05 -2.55
N SER A 477 -17.87 -13.85 -2.08
CA SER A 477 -18.10 -12.70 -2.97
C SER A 477 -16.80 -12.33 -3.71
N ILE A 478 -15.67 -12.26 -3.01
CA ILE A 478 -14.34 -12.02 -3.59
C ILE A 478 -13.96 -13.14 -4.57
N ARG A 479 -14.18 -14.41 -4.19
CA ARG A 479 -13.92 -15.55 -5.08
C ARG A 479 -14.71 -15.45 -6.37
N ASN A 480 -16.01 -15.16 -6.27
CA ASN A 480 -16.88 -15.04 -7.43
C ASN A 480 -16.47 -13.88 -8.35
N ASP A 481 -16.12 -12.71 -7.76
CA ASP A 481 -15.65 -11.57 -8.55
C ASP A 481 -14.33 -11.86 -9.27
N LEU A 482 -13.37 -12.54 -8.62
CA LEU A 482 -12.13 -12.95 -9.27
C LEU A 482 -12.41 -13.95 -10.41
N GLU A 483 -13.34 -14.87 -10.24
CA GLU A 483 -13.74 -15.83 -11.27
C GLU A 483 -14.40 -15.14 -12.46
N GLU A 484 -15.32 -14.21 -12.25
CA GLU A 484 -15.93 -13.40 -13.32
C GLU A 484 -14.89 -12.51 -14.02
N THR A 485 -14.00 -11.87 -13.24
CA THR A 485 -12.92 -11.05 -13.79
C THR A 485 -12.00 -11.86 -14.70
N MET A 486 -11.69 -13.12 -14.34
CA MET A 486 -10.86 -13.99 -15.18
C MET A 486 -11.50 -14.31 -16.53
N LYS A 487 -12.83 -14.28 -16.67
CA LYS A 487 -13.52 -14.48 -17.96
C LYS A 487 -13.27 -13.33 -18.95
N GLU A 488 -12.97 -12.15 -18.44
CA GLU A 488 -12.63 -10.95 -19.23
C GLU A 488 -11.11 -10.84 -19.48
N CYS A 489 -10.32 -11.77 -18.93
CA CYS A 489 -8.87 -11.75 -19.07
C CYS A 489 -8.39 -12.55 -20.27
N ARG A 490 -7.24 -12.16 -20.80
CA ARG A 490 -6.42 -13.01 -21.64
C ARG A 490 -5.45 -13.81 -20.77
N GLU A 491 -5.54 -15.13 -20.77
CA GLU A 491 -4.52 -15.96 -20.16
C GLU A 491 -3.23 -15.92 -20.98
N VAL A 492 -2.12 -15.52 -20.35
CA VAL A 492 -0.81 -15.36 -20.99
C VAL A 492 0.22 -16.41 -20.53
N THR A 493 -0.21 -17.41 -19.77
CA THR A 493 0.64 -18.47 -19.20
C THR A 493 1.54 -19.11 -20.24
N GLU A 494 0.96 -19.65 -21.34
CA GLU A 494 1.74 -20.32 -22.39
C GLU A 494 2.65 -19.36 -23.16
N GLN A 495 2.20 -18.11 -23.38
CA GLN A 495 2.99 -17.08 -24.06
C GLN A 495 4.32 -16.81 -23.35
N TYR A 496 4.34 -16.85 -22.01
CA TYR A 496 5.54 -16.58 -21.21
C TYR A 496 6.28 -17.84 -20.77
N ARG A 497 5.70 -19.02 -20.97
CA ARG A 497 6.36 -20.29 -20.68
C ARG A 497 7.38 -20.65 -21.75
N THR A 498 7.06 -20.37 -23.02
CA THR A 498 7.87 -20.76 -24.17
C THR A 498 8.07 -19.57 -25.14
N GLY A 499 9.02 -19.70 -26.05
CA GLY A 499 9.25 -18.71 -27.10
C GLY A 499 10.00 -17.45 -26.66
N ARG A 500 9.91 -16.38 -27.47
CA ARG A 500 10.68 -15.15 -27.29
C ARG A 500 10.33 -14.39 -25.99
N SER A 501 9.09 -14.47 -25.54
CA SER A 501 8.62 -13.82 -24.33
C SER A 501 9.17 -14.46 -23.05
N ALA A 502 9.70 -15.69 -23.12
CA ALA A 502 10.38 -16.35 -22.02
C ALA A 502 11.74 -15.70 -21.66
N TYR A 503 12.33 -14.92 -22.57
CA TYR A 503 13.63 -14.32 -22.36
C TYR A 503 13.50 -12.85 -21.95
N LEU A 504 14.20 -12.47 -20.87
CA LEU A 504 14.28 -11.08 -20.44
C LEU A 504 15.05 -10.23 -21.43
N ARG A 505 14.56 -9.02 -21.71
CA ARG A 505 15.30 -8.01 -22.45
C ARG A 505 16.33 -7.35 -21.55
N LEU A 506 17.44 -6.86 -22.11
CA LEU A 506 18.50 -6.21 -21.33
C LEU A 506 17.96 -5.07 -20.44
N GLY A 507 17.04 -4.26 -20.97
CA GLY A 507 16.38 -3.20 -20.19
C GLY A 507 15.55 -3.72 -19.03
N GLN A 508 14.87 -4.87 -19.18
CA GLN A 508 14.11 -5.51 -18.09
C GLN A 508 15.04 -6.05 -17.01
N LEU A 509 16.18 -6.63 -17.38
CA LEU A 509 17.20 -7.09 -16.43
C LEU A 509 17.75 -5.94 -15.60
N PHE A 510 18.09 -4.82 -16.28
CA PHE A 510 18.56 -3.62 -15.60
C PHE A 510 17.52 -3.06 -14.64
N MET A 511 16.27 -2.90 -15.10
CA MET A 511 15.18 -2.40 -14.26
C MET A 511 14.86 -3.34 -13.08
N ARG A 512 14.94 -4.66 -13.30
CA ARG A 512 14.71 -5.65 -12.25
C ARG A 512 15.79 -5.59 -11.16
N LEU A 513 17.03 -5.24 -11.51
CA LEU A 513 18.09 -5.03 -10.51
C LEU A 513 17.72 -3.93 -9.51
N PHE A 514 16.98 -2.91 -9.96
CA PHE A 514 16.52 -1.80 -9.12
C PHE A 514 15.07 -1.94 -8.64
N ALA A 515 14.47 -3.12 -8.81
CA ALA A 515 13.07 -3.37 -8.46
C ALA A 515 12.74 -3.05 -7.00
N GLY A 516 13.68 -3.32 -6.07
CA GLY A 516 13.54 -2.98 -4.65
C GLY A 516 13.54 -1.47 -4.35
N LEU A 517 13.89 -0.62 -5.33
CA LEU A 517 13.88 0.85 -5.21
C LEU A 517 12.74 1.49 -6.02
N LEU A 518 12.06 0.71 -6.89
CA LEU A 518 10.95 1.15 -7.72
C LEU A 518 9.64 1.05 -6.97
#